data_81d5417a4176754334867775bc7a6453
#
_entry.id   81d5417a4176754334867775bc7a6453
#
_cell.length_a   1.000
_cell.length_b   1.000
_cell.length_c   1.000
_cell.angle_alpha   90.00
_cell.angle_beta   90.00
_cell.angle_gamma   90.00
#
_symmetry.space_group_name_H-M   'P 1'
#
loop_
_entity.id
_entity.type
_entity.pdbx_description
1 polymer ?
#
loop_
_entity_poly.entity_id
_entity_poly.type
_entity_poly.pdbx_seq_one_letter_code
_entity_poly.pdbx_strand_id
1 'polypeptide(L)'
;AEVASALVVDGLVDFLNVAVDPTASSGWGVQGGSPSLYRDHGYGMEAGAAIRARVRNVGDERRPVPVLVGGRLITPAEAANVLAVGAADGVCMVRAMIADPAWVSRDHDGEGGRIRVCTGCNESCHGNAVRGEPVTCATNPVVGREATLGRGTMFKTLVGRSVVVVGAGPAGLEAAWVAAARGHRVTLLEREALTGGRINLASRLPGRGELTGFVTWRAAECERRGVTLRTDGTATADSVLTLEPDAVVVATGAVGDASSEVAWHPPIIGVDRPGVLDHEAALRAVLAAGPRALGDRVVVVDLVGFVEAFGLAGLLADGEVETTLVSPFAEPTATDPETRLELLRRARRAGVAHLPHHLVEAIEPADSAAEPDPGTGWCALRVRGRDNLGQAGLSIDCVSTVIVRAPARSVDGLAAQLAEARPGLEVHTVGDALAPRWADQAIADGHRVGRLL
;
A
#
# COMPACT_ATOMS: atom_id res chain seq x y z
N ALA A 1 -24.93 -24.25 3.07
CA ALA A 1 -26.31 -24.27 2.50
C ALA A 1 -27.27 -25.11 3.38
N GLU A 2 -26.91 -26.33 3.79
CA GLU A 2 -27.78 -27.20 4.61
C GLU A 2 -28.15 -26.59 5.95
N VAL A 3 -27.18 -26.05 6.69
CA VAL A 3 -27.42 -25.36 7.97
C VAL A 3 -28.35 -24.13 7.77
N ALA A 4 -28.13 -23.36 6.71
CA ALA A 4 -28.99 -22.22 6.38
C ALA A 4 -30.44 -22.68 6.11
N SER A 5 -30.62 -23.81 5.39
CA SER A 5 -31.94 -24.39 5.14
C SER A 5 -32.65 -24.79 6.43
N ALA A 6 -31.97 -25.47 7.34
CA ALA A 6 -32.55 -25.90 8.62
C ALA A 6 -33.00 -24.70 9.46
N LEU A 7 -32.15 -23.66 9.58
CA LEU A 7 -32.48 -22.43 10.31
C LEU A 7 -33.73 -21.72 9.77
N VAL A 8 -33.88 -21.73 8.44
CA VAL A 8 -35.05 -21.11 7.79
C VAL A 8 -36.30 -21.93 7.96
N VAL A 9 -36.23 -23.25 7.78
CA VAL A 9 -37.37 -24.18 7.96
C VAL A 9 -37.89 -24.09 9.37
N ASP A 10 -37.03 -24.07 10.37
CA ASP A 10 -37.39 -23.98 11.77
C ASP A 10 -37.82 -22.58 12.24
N GLY A 11 -37.79 -21.58 11.32
CA GLY A 11 -38.17 -20.19 11.61
C GLY A 11 -37.29 -19.48 12.60
N LEU A 12 -36.02 -19.87 12.71
CA LEU A 12 -35.05 -19.38 13.72
C LEU A 12 -34.35 -18.10 13.31
N VAL A 13 -34.48 -17.66 12.07
CA VAL A 13 -33.76 -16.49 11.54
C VAL A 13 -34.65 -15.60 10.71
N ASP A 14 -34.45 -14.27 10.81
CA ASP A 14 -35.14 -13.25 10.01
C ASP A 14 -34.37 -12.87 8.75
N PHE A 15 -33.05 -13.05 8.75
CA PHE A 15 -32.17 -12.88 7.58
C PHE A 15 -30.89 -13.72 7.72
N LEU A 16 -30.20 -13.93 6.64
CA LEU A 16 -28.88 -14.59 6.59
C LEU A 16 -27.84 -13.60 6.06
N ASN A 17 -26.74 -13.44 6.80
CA ASN A 17 -25.57 -12.71 6.33
C ASN A 17 -24.47 -13.71 5.96
N VAL A 18 -24.19 -13.83 4.66
CA VAL A 18 -23.21 -14.77 4.11
C VAL A 18 -21.85 -14.10 4.05
N ALA A 19 -20.91 -14.58 4.83
CA ALA A 19 -19.49 -14.25 4.74
C ALA A 19 -18.73 -15.51 4.32
N VAL A 20 -17.81 -15.35 3.38
CA VAL A 20 -16.95 -16.43 2.91
C VAL A 20 -15.57 -16.22 3.50
N ASP A 21 -15.05 -17.25 4.17
CA ASP A 21 -13.67 -17.27 4.62
C ASP A 21 -12.78 -17.94 3.55
N PRO A 22 -11.95 -17.19 2.83
CA PRO A 22 -11.06 -17.77 1.82
C PRO A 22 -9.93 -18.59 2.43
N THR A 23 -9.74 -18.56 3.75
CA THR A 23 -8.68 -19.25 4.47
C THR A 23 -9.19 -20.42 5.32
N ALA A 24 -10.42 -20.89 5.09
CA ALA A 24 -11.08 -22.00 5.82
C ALA A 24 -10.22 -23.28 5.95
N SER A 25 -9.13 -23.37 5.20
CA SER A 25 -8.13 -24.46 5.32
C SER A 25 -7.14 -24.29 6.47
N SER A 26 -7.12 -23.16 7.17
CA SER A 26 -6.12 -22.88 8.23
C SER A 26 -6.57 -23.26 9.65
N GLY A 27 -7.77 -23.79 9.82
CA GLY A 27 -8.25 -24.37 11.09
C GLY A 27 -8.51 -23.37 12.24
N TRP A 28 -8.21 -22.10 12.05
CA TRP A 28 -8.39 -21.04 13.04
C TRP A 28 -9.27 -19.93 12.46
N GLY A 29 -10.58 -20.07 12.57
CA GLY A 29 -11.63 -19.27 11.91
C GLY A 29 -11.70 -17.79 12.24
N VAL A 30 -10.64 -17.15 12.70
CA VAL A 30 -10.60 -15.72 13.03
C VAL A 30 -9.90 -14.87 11.97
N GLN A 31 -9.14 -15.48 11.05
CA GLN A 31 -8.28 -14.75 10.11
C GLN A 31 -8.87 -14.53 8.71
N GLY A 32 -9.95 -15.20 8.32
CA GLY A 32 -10.44 -15.22 6.94
C GLY A 32 -11.46 -14.16 6.56
N GLY A 33 -11.99 -13.41 7.51
CA GLY A 33 -13.13 -12.50 7.26
C GLY A 33 -12.77 -11.17 6.59
N SER A 34 -11.49 -10.87 6.38
CA SER A 34 -11.04 -9.58 5.82
C SER A 34 -9.98 -9.75 4.74
N PRO A 35 -10.33 -10.32 3.57
CA PRO A 35 -9.37 -10.57 2.51
C PRO A 35 -8.73 -9.26 2.02
N SER A 36 -7.42 -9.33 1.76
CA SER A 36 -6.64 -8.21 1.28
C SER A 36 -6.89 -7.91 -0.21
N LEU A 37 -6.20 -6.90 -0.72
CA LEU A 37 -6.26 -6.46 -2.13
C LEU A 37 -5.87 -7.56 -3.13
N TYR A 38 -5.29 -8.66 -2.69
CA TYR A 38 -4.95 -9.81 -3.55
C TYR A 38 -6.13 -10.74 -3.87
N ARG A 39 -7.30 -10.51 -3.30
CA ARG A 39 -8.54 -11.25 -3.60
C ARG A 39 -9.46 -10.43 -4.49
N ASP A 40 -10.19 -11.12 -5.36
CA ASP A 40 -11.13 -10.51 -6.29
C ASP A 40 -12.29 -9.83 -5.56
N HIS A 41 -12.85 -8.80 -6.16
CA HIS A 41 -14.06 -8.15 -5.70
C HIS A 41 -15.25 -9.09 -5.87
N GLY A 42 -16.18 -9.06 -4.92
CA GLY A 42 -17.38 -9.89 -5.00
C GLY A 42 -17.15 -11.39 -4.78
N TYR A 43 -16.01 -11.80 -4.23
CA TYR A 43 -15.65 -13.22 -4.03
C TYR A 43 -16.69 -14.02 -3.23
N GLY A 44 -17.58 -13.37 -2.48
CA GLY A 44 -18.68 -14.01 -1.74
C GLY A 44 -19.95 -14.26 -2.56
N MET A 45 -20.04 -13.72 -3.78
CA MET A 45 -21.29 -13.73 -4.58
C MET A 45 -21.77 -15.13 -4.92
N GLU A 46 -20.86 -16.03 -5.31
CA GLU A 46 -21.22 -17.41 -5.67
C GLU A 46 -21.84 -18.17 -4.47
N ALA A 47 -21.22 -18.04 -3.30
CA ALA A 47 -21.75 -18.64 -2.08
C ALA A 47 -23.10 -18.02 -1.67
N GLY A 48 -23.23 -16.71 -1.80
CA GLY A 48 -24.49 -16.00 -1.58
C GLY A 48 -25.61 -16.49 -2.48
N ALA A 49 -25.35 -16.60 -3.77
CA ALA A 49 -26.30 -17.10 -4.75
C ALA A 49 -26.74 -18.55 -4.47
N ALA A 50 -25.79 -19.42 -4.15
CA ALA A 50 -26.07 -20.83 -3.83
C ALA A 50 -26.94 -20.96 -2.56
N ILE A 51 -26.63 -20.19 -1.51
CA ILE A 51 -27.41 -20.19 -0.26
C ILE A 51 -28.79 -19.61 -0.52
N ARG A 52 -28.91 -18.49 -1.23
CA ARG A 52 -30.17 -17.83 -1.56
C ARG A 52 -31.09 -18.75 -2.35
N ALA A 53 -30.57 -19.39 -3.38
CA ALA A 53 -31.34 -20.36 -4.17
C ALA A 53 -31.86 -21.52 -3.30
N ARG A 54 -31.02 -22.05 -2.41
CA ARG A 54 -31.40 -23.15 -1.53
C ARG A 54 -32.45 -22.74 -0.50
N VAL A 55 -32.30 -21.59 0.12
CA VAL A 55 -33.20 -21.07 1.15
C VAL A 55 -34.59 -20.76 0.58
N ARG A 56 -34.67 -20.21 -0.64
CA ARG A 56 -35.94 -19.93 -1.32
C ARG A 56 -36.74 -21.18 -1.66
N ASN A 57 -36.06 -22.30 -1.90
CA ASN A 57 -36.71 -23.56 -2.19
C ASN A 57 -37.29 -24.29 -0.97
N VAL A 58 -36.93 -23.89 0.26
CA VAL A 58 -37.36 -24.58 1.49
C VAL A 58 -38.11 -23.67 2.46
N GLY A 59 -38.04 -22.35 2.27
CA GLY A 59 -38.71 -21.36 3.11
C GLY A 59 -40.18 -21.12 2.74
N ASP A 60 -40.87 -20.33 3.58
CA ASP A 60 -42.24 -19.85 3.30
C ASP A 60 -42.17 -18.76 2.21
N GLU A 61 -42.78 -18.98 1.06
CA GLU A 61 -42.85 -18.03 -0.05
C GLU A 61 -43.49 -16.69 0.34
N ARG A 62 -44.39 -16.72 1.35
CA ARG A 62 -45.09 -15.51 1.84
C ARG A 62 -44.20 -14.65 2.77
N ARG A 63 -43.12 -15.25 3.31
CA ARG A 63 -42.16 -14.59 4.18
C ARG A 63 -40.73 -15.04 3.83
N PRO A 64 -40.21 -14.63 2.67
CA PRO A 64 -38.88 -15.03 2.25
C PRO A 64 -37.82 -14.45 3.23
N VAL A 65 -36.89 -15.30 3.64
CA VAL A 65 -35.74 -14.88 4.48
C VAL A 65 -34.70 -14.23 3.57
N PRO A 66 -34.39 -12.92 3.76
CA PRO A 66 -33.41 -12.24 2.94
C PRO A 66 -32.00 -12.80 3.15
N VAL A 67 -31.24 -12.87 2.05
CA VAL A 67 -29.82 -13.25 2.07
C VAL A 67 -28.98 -12.04 1.71
N LEU A 68 -28.11 -11.65 2.63
CA LEU A 68 -27.13 -10.60 2.44
C LEU A 68 -25.76 -11.23 2.13
N VAL A 69 -24.94 -10.58 1.31
CA VAL A 69 -23.60 -11.05 0.99
C VAL A 69 -22.56 -9.93 1.11
N GLY A 70 -21.41 -10.28 1.67
CA GLY A 70 -20.21 -9.46 1.67
C GLY A 70 -19.11 -10.09 0.82
N GLY A 71 -18.05 -9.33 0.54
CA GLY A 71 -16.91 -9.87 -0.19
C GLY A 71 -16.19 -8.82 -1.04
N ARG A 72 -15.50 -7.86 -0.40
CA ARG A 72 -14.76 -6.79 -1.11
C ARG A 72 -15.61 -6.05 -2.16
N LEU A 73 -16.86 -5.75 -1.85
CA LEU A 73 -17.67 -4.82 -2.61
C LEU A 73 -17.28 -3.41 -2.20
N ILE A 74 -16.75 -2.61 -3.11
CA ILE A 74 -16.18 -1.29 -2.78
C ILE A 74 -16.80 -0.14 -3.56
N THR A 75 -17.45 -0.44 -4.69
CA THR A 75 -18.12 0.56 -5.54
C THR A 75 -19.62 0.35 -5.61
N PRO A 76 -20.41 1.41 -5.89
CA PRO A 76 -21.87 1.28 -6.13
C PRO A 76 -22.22 0.33 -7.25
N ALA A 77 -21.46 0.34 -8.34
CA ALA A 77 -21.68 -0.55 -9.47
C ALA A 77 -21.56 -2.03 -9.10
N GLU A 78 -20.57 -2.39 -8.28
CA GLU A 78 -20.40 -3.75 -7.76
C GLU A 78 -21.58 -4.15 -6.86
N ALA A 79 -21.97 -3.27 -5.94
CA ALA A 79 -23.11 -3.51 -5.06
C ALA A 79 -24.42 -3.71 -5.86
N ALA A 80 -24.68 -2.85 -6.86
CA ALA A 80 -25.83 -2.96 -7.74
C ALA A 80 -25.80 -4.25 -8.56
N ASN A 81 -24.64 -4.68 -9.05
CA ASN A 81 -24.49 -5.92 -9.81
C ASN A 81 -24.88 -7.15 -8.99
N VAL A 82 -24.50 -7.23 -7.71
CA VAL A 82 -24.90 -8.33 -6.81
C VAL A 82 -26.42 -8.51 -6.79
N LEU A 83 -27.16 -7.40 -6.71
CA LEU A 83 -28.61 -7.39 -6.67
C LEU A 83 -29.20 -7.72 -8.04
N ALA A 84 -28.66 -7.13 -9.11
CA ALA A 84 -29.14 -7.28 -10.48
C ALA A 84 -29.03 -8.72 -10.98
N VAL A 85 -27.94 -9.42 -10.65
CA VAL A 85 -27.76 -10.84 -11.03
C VAL A 85 -28.48 -11.80 -10.07
N GLY A 86 -29.13 -11.29 -9.04
CA GLY A 86 -29.87 -12.08 -8.06
C GLY A 86 -28.97 -12.93 -7.14
N ALA A 87 -27.71 -12.57 -6.95
CA ALA A 87 -26.80 -13.29 -6.07
C ALA A 87 -27.17 -13.13 -4.59
N ALA A 88 -27.79 -12.01 -4.21
CA ALA A 88 -28.27 -11.75 -2.87
C ALA A 88 -29.46 -10.80 -2.90
N ASP A 89 -30.12 -10.59 -1.74
CA ASP A 89 -31.19 -9.62 -1.55
C ASP A 89 -30.66 -8.29 -1.00
N GLY A 90 -29.42 -8.28 -0.53
CA GLY A 90 -28.70 -7.11 -0.04
C GLY A 90 -27.20 -7.33 0.04
N VAL A 91 -26.45 -6.26 0.30
CA VAL A 91 -24.99 -6.28 0.38
C VAL A 91 -24.48 -5.80 1.73
N CYS A 92 -23.38 -6.39 2.20
CA CYS A 92 -22.66 -5.99 3.40
C CYS A 92 -21.29 -5.42 3.05
N MET A 93 -21.05 -4.15 3.40
CA MET A 93 -19.82 -3.43 3.06
C MET A 93 -19.25 -2.73 4.30
N VAL A 94 -18.29 -3.35 4.98
CA VAL A 94 -17.67 -2.77 6.18
C VAL A 94 -16.54 -1.81 5.81
N ARG A 95 -15.51 -2.31 5.12
CA ARG A 95 -14.31 -1.51 4.82
C ARG A 95 -14.58 -0.36 3.85
N ALA A 96 -15.53 -0.50 2.92
CA ALA A 96 -15.96 0.58 2.06
C ALA A 96 -16.54 1.75 2.87
N MET A 97 -17.35 1.46 3.91
CA MET A 97 -17.93 2.46 4.81
C MET A 97 -16.90 3.05 5.78
N ILE A 98 -15.87 2.30 6.19
CA ILE A 98 -14.73 2.83 6.94
C ILE A 98 -13.95 3.82 6.07
N ALA A 99 -13.70 3.48 4.80
CA ALA A 99 -13.00 4.37 3.87
C ALA A 99 -13.79 5.64 3.58
N ASP A 100 -15.11 5.53 3.39
CA ASP A 100 -16.00 6.67 3.17
C ASP A 100 -17.36 6.49 3.89
N PRO A 101 -17.57 7.10 5.05
CA PRO A 101 -18.85 7.03 5.75
C PRO A 101 -20.03 7.65 4.98
N ALA A 102 -19.76 8.50 3.99
CA ALA A 102 -20.77 9.11 3.13
C ALA A 102 -21.05 8.29 1.85
N TRP A 103 -20.54 7.07 1.74
CA TRP A 103 -20.62 6.25 0.52
C TRP A 103 -22.06 6.15 -0.02
N VAL A 104 -23.01 5.76 0.82
CA VAL A 104 -24.42 5.59 0.41
C VAL A 104 -25.05 6.92 0.01
N SER A 105 -24.85 7.98 0.81
CA SER A 105 -25.41 9.29 0.48
C SER A 105 -24.82 9.88 -0.79
N ARG A 106 -23.52 9.69 -1.02
CA ARG A 106 -22.88 10.15 -2.26
C ARG A 106 -23.41 9.44 -3.50
N ASP A 107 -23.62 8.13 -3.40
CA ASP A 107 -24.22 7.38 -4.51
C ASP A 107 -25.66 7.83 -4.78
N HIS A 108 -26.47 7.96 -3.72
CA HIS A 108 -27.86 8.44 -3.80
C HIS A 108 -27.97 9.84 -4.44
N ASP A 109 -27.04 10.73 -4.11
CA ASP A 109 -27.01 12.11 -4.59
C ASP A 109 -26.37 12.25 -5.99
N GLY A 110 -25.99 11.13 -6.65
CA GLY A 110 -25.30 11.13 -7.95
C GLY A 110 -23.83 11.55 -7.88
N GLU A 111 -23.25 11.60 -6.69
CA GLU A 111 -21.84 11.98 -6.44
C GLU A 111 -20.91 10.74 -6.28
N GLY A 112 -21.28 9.59 -6.86
CA GLY A 112 -20.52 8.34 -6.76
C GLY A 112 -19.04 8.47 -7.10
N GLY A 113 -18.68 9.34 -8.05
CA GLY A 113 -17.29 9.67 -8.41
C GLY A 113 -16.48 10.39 -7.31
N ARG A 114 -17.11 10.79 -6.20
CA ARG A 114 -16.46 11.39 -5.04
C ARG A 114 -16.25 10.42 -3.88
N ILE A 115 -16.71 9.19 -4.02
CA ILE A 115 -16.51 8.16 -3.01
C ILE A 115 -15.01 7.87 -2.85
N ARG A 116 -14.54 7.92 -1.61
CA ARG A 116 -13.18 7.48 -1.25
C ARG A 116 -13.17 5.97 -1.19
N VAL A 117 -12.64 5.34 -2.23
CA VAL A 117 -12.67 3.88 -2.37
C VAL A 117 -11.71 3.20 -1.39
N CYS A 118 -12.14 2.09 -0.82
CA CYS A 118 -11.28 1.20 -0.04
C CYS A 118 -10.28 0.51 -0.96
N THR A 119 -8.98 0.58 -0.66
CA THR A 119 -7.91 -0.06 -1.44
C THR A 119 -7.65 -1.52 -1.05
N GLY A 120 -8.37 -2.08 -0.10
CA GLY A 120 -8.15 -3.45 0.38
C GLY A 120 -6.80 -3.71 1.05
N CYS A 121 -6.07 -2.66 1.44
CA CYS A 121 -4.72 -2.79 2.01
C CYS A 121 -4.66 -3.52 3.36
N ASN A 122 -5.74 -3.53 4.12
CA ASN A 122 -5.85 -4.12 5.46
C ASN A 122 -4.94 -3.53 6.56
N GLU A 123 -4.00 -2.67 6.24
CA GLU A 123 -2.92 -2.22 7.14
C GLU A 123 -3.42 -1.68 8.48
N SER A 124 -4.23 -0.62 8.42
CA SER A 124 -4.63 0.15 9.62
C SER A 124 -6.03 -0.20 10.15
N CYS A 125 -6.80 -1.01 9.44
CA CYS A 125 -8.09 -1.50 9.91
C CYS A 125 -7.96 -2.93 10.46
N HIS A 126 -7.92 -3.94 9.59
CA HIS A 126 -7.79 -5.34 10.01
C HIS A 126 -6.48 -5.62 10.74
N GLY A 127 -5.36 -5.08 10.23
CA GLY A 127 -4.04 -5.25 10.86
C GLY A 127 -4.01 -4.70 12.28
N ASN A 128 -4.54 -3.49 12.52
CA ASN A 128 -4.65 -2.93 13.86
C ASN A 128 -5.57 -3.77 14.75
N ALA A 129 -6.75 -4.16 14.25
CA ALA A 129 -7.69 -4.97 15.03
C ALA A 129 -7.05 -6.31 15.49
N VAL A 130 -6.29 -6.98 14.63
CA VAL A 130 -5.59 -8.23 14.98
C VAL A 130 -4.50 -8.01 16.04
N ARG A 131 -3.85 -6.83 16.04
CA ARG A 131 -2.87 -6.46 17.06
C ARG A 131 -3.47 -5.94 18.36
N GLY A 132 -4.80 -5.81 18.44
CA GLY A 132 -5.49 -5.20 19.58
C GLY A 132 -5.34 -3.68 19.65
N GLU A 133 -4.98 -3.05 18.52
CA GLU A 133 -4.82 -1.60 18.37
C GLU A 133 -6.13 -0.95 17.89
N PRO A 134 -6.32 0.36 18.13
CA PRO A 134 -7.48 1.07 17.60
C PRO A 134 -7.57 0.99 16.07
N VAL A 135 -8.75 0.66 15.57
CA VAL A 135 -9.03 0.63 14.13
C VAL A 135 -8.93 2.04 13.56
N THR A 136 -8.09 2.18 12.53
CA THR A 136 -7.95 3.38 11.70
C THR A 136 -8.09 2.99 10.22
N CYS A 137 -7.82 3.91 9.30
CA CYS A 137 -7.86 3.59 7.87
C CYS A 137 -6.74 4.30 7.14
N ALA A 138 -5.99 3.55 6.33
CA ALA A 138 -4.88 4.10 5.57
C ALA A 138 -5.32 5.17 4.56
N THR A 139 -6.51 5.04 3.99
CA THR A 139 -7.03 6.04 3.05
C THR A 139 -7.86 7.15 3.71
N ASN A 140 -8.40 6.93 4.92
CA ASN A 140 -9.24 7.91 5.63
C ASN A 140 -8.64 8.24 7.00
N PRO A 141 -7.89 9.36 7.15
CA PRO A 141 -7.20 9.71 8.38
C PRO A 141 -8.15 10.12 9.54
N VAL A 142 -9.44 10.24 9.26
CA VAL A 142 -10.47 10.62 10.24
C VAL A 142 -10.90 9.44 11.12
N VAL A 143 -10.79 8.21 10.60
CA VAL A 143 -11.25 6.99 11.29
C VAL A 143 -10.56 6.82 12.64
N GLY A 144 -11.38 6.60 13.68
CA GLY A 144 -10.93 6.55 15.08
C GLY A 144 -10.64 7.92 15.71
N ARG A 145 -10.89 9.02 14.96
CA ARG A 145 -10.65 10.41 15.39
C ARG A 145 -11.83 11.31 15.03
N GLU A 146 -13.02 10.73 14.86
CA GLU A 146 -14.22 11.41 14.36
C GLU A 146 -14.64 12.59 15.23
N ALA A 147 -14.42 12.51 16.55
CA ALA A 147 -14.74 13.60 17.49
C ALA A 147 -13.95 14.90 17.19
N THR A 148 -12.73 14.78 16.68
CA THR A 148 -11.83 15.93 16.44
C THR A 148 -11.61 16.23 14.95
N LEU A 149 -11.66 15.21 14.09
CA LEU A 149 -11.39 15.32 12.68
C LEU A 149 -12.61 15.05 11.79
N GLY A 150 -13.75 14.64 12.39
CA GLY A 150 -14.94 14.22 11.69
C GLY A 150 -15.67 15.34 10.96
N ARG A 151 -16.78 14.95 10.33
CA ARG A 151 -17.62 15.89 9.58
C ARG A 151 -18.09 17.03 10.50
N GLY A 152 -17.97 18.26 10.01
CA GLY A 152 -18.35 19.46 10.76
C GLY A 152 -17.26 20.04 11.67
N THR A 153 -16.11 19.39 11.81
CA THR A 153 -14.99 19.90 12.62
C THR A 153 -13.93 20.68 11.80
N MET A 154 -14.03 20.67 10.48
CA MET A 154 -13.14 21.43 9.61
C MET A 154 -13.77 22.76 9.21
N PHE A 155 -13.26 23.84 9.78
CA PHE A 155 -13.75 25.19 9.53
C PHE A 155 -12.90 25.89 8.46
N LYS A 156 -13.54 26.75 7.67
CA LYS A 156 -12.81 27.66 6.79
C LYS A 156 -12.07 28.69 7.63
N THR A 157 -10.87 29.06 7.17
CA THR A 157 -10.12 30.17 7.76
C THR A 157 -10.80 31.52 7.43
N LEU A 158 -10.64 32.51 8.33
CA LEU A 158 -11.12 33.85 8.09
C LEU A 158 -10.22 34.61 7.09
N VAL A 159 -8.93 34.25 7.04
CA VAL A 159 -7.95 34.88 6.16
C VAL A 159 -7.26 33.76 5.33
N GLY A 160 -7.52 33.75 4.02
CA GLY A 160 -6.86 32.84 3.10
C GLY A 160 -5.39 33.20 2.93
N ARG A 161 -4.51 32.21 3.05
CA ARG A 161 -3.05 32.31 2.88
C ARG A 161 -2.60 31.71 1.55
N SER A 162 -1.43 32.11 1.06
CA SER A 162 -0.75 31.47 -0.04
C SER A 162 0.08 30.29 0.50
N VAL A 163 -0.28 29.07 0.17
CA VAL A 163 0.39 27.85 0.65
C VAL A 163 1.03 27.16 -0.53
N VAL A 164 2.33 26.86 -0.43
CA VAL A 164 3.05 26.01 -1.39
C VAL A 164 3.27 24.65 -0.78
N VAL A 165 2.83 23.59 -1.48
CA VAL A 165 3.09 22.19 -1.10
C VAL A 165 4.09 21.63 -2.11
N VAL A 166 5.17 21.02 -1.62
CA VAL A 166 6.22 20.44 -2.47
C VAL A 166 6.21 18.91 -2.36
N GLY A 167 5.84 18.26 -3.45
CA GLY A 167 5.67 16.81 -3.57
C GLY A 167 4.20 16.39 -3.58
N ALA A 168 3.76 15.76 -4.68
CA ALA A 168 2.38 15.30 -4.87
C ALA A 168 2.22 13.79 -4.57
N GLY A 169 2.95 13.27 -3.58
CA GLY A 169 2.69 11.98 -2.97
C GLY A 169 1.45 12.02 -2.06
N PRO A 170 1.09 10.91 -1.38
CA PRO A 170 -0.10 10.84 -0.54
C PRO A 170 -0.18 11.94 0.54
N ALA A 171 0.93 12.25 1.21
CA ALA A 171 0.98 13.28 2.24
C ALA A 171 0.75 14.70 1.69
N GLY A 172 1.42 15.03 0.58
CA GLY A 172 1.31 16.36 -0.02
C GLY A 172 -0.06 16.59 -0.64
N LEU A 173 -0.61 15.61 -1.35
CA LEU A 173 -1.97 15.67 -1.88
C LEU A 173 -3.01 15.84 -0.76
N GLU A 174 -2.85 15.11 0.37
CA GLU A 174 -3.75 15.25 1.52
C GLU A 174 -3.64 16.65 2.12
N ALA A 175 -2.43 17.18 2.34
CA ALA A 175 -2.22 18.53 2.85
C ALA A 175 -2.81 19.58 1.92
N ALA A 176 -2.60 19.43 0.61
CA ALA A 176 -3.06 20.41 -0.39
C ALA A 176 -4.59 20.53 -0.44
N TRP A 177 -5.31 19.38 -0.56
CA TRP A 177 -6.78 19.46 -0.63
C TRP A 177 -7.39 19.93 0.69
N VAL A 178 -6.81 19.56 1.85
CA VAL A 178 -7.31 20.00 3.17
C VAL A 178 -7.10 21.48 3.35
N ALA A 179 -5.91 22.02 3.05
CA ALA A 179 -5.65 23.46 3.11
C ALA A 179 -6.57 24.24 2.15
N ALA A 180 -6.77 23.76 0.92
CA ALA A 180 -7.70 24.39 -0.03
C ALA A 180 -9.16 24.34 0.48
N ALA A 181 -9.58 23.22 1.12
CA ALA A 181 -10.90 23.11 1.73
C ALA A 181 -11.13 24.13 2.86
N ARG A 182 -10.06 24.51 3.54
CA ARG A 182 -10.09 25.56 4.58
C ARG A 182 -10.10 26.98 4.02
N GLY A 183 -9.91 27.16 2.70
CA GLY A 183 -9.97 28.45 2.02
C GLY A 183 -8.60 29.08 1.71
N HIS A 184 -7.52 28.31 1.81
CA HIS A 184 -6.20 28.75 1.37
C HIS A 184 -6.05 28.66 -0.15
N ARG A 185 -5.23 29.53 -0.74
CA ARG A 185 -4.78 29.45 -2.13
C ARG A 185 -3.56 28.52 -2.15
N VAL A 186 -3.72 27.33 -2.76
CA VAL A 186 -2.69 26.29 -2.71
C VAL A 186 -2.06 26.08 -4.09
N THR A 187 -0.72 26.09 -4.13
CA THR A 187 0.09 25.63 -5.27
C THR A 187 0.81 24.35 -4.87
N LEU A 188 0.61 23.27 -5.63
CA LEU A 188 1.23 21.97 -5.44
C LEU A 188 2.27 21.75 -6.52
N LEU A 189 3.52 21.53 -6.13
CA LEU A 189 4.67 21.29 -7.02
C LEU A 189 5.03 19.82 -6.99
N GLU A 190 5.23 19.20 -8.17
CA GLU A 190 5.64 17.82 -8.33
C GLU A 190 6.76 17.71 -9.38
N ARG A 191 7.81 16.95 -9.07
CA ARG A 191 8.94 16.79 -10.00
C ARG A 191 8.64 15.86 -11.17
N GLU A 192 7.78 14.86 -10.96
CA GLU A 192 7.38 13.90 -11.98
C GLU A 192 6.18 14.43 -12.79
N ALA A 193 5.94 13.86 -13.97
CA ALA A 193 4.78 14.19 -14.79
C ALA A 193 3.44 13.79 -14.14
N LEU A 194 3.48 12.80 -13.26
CA LEU A 194 2.29 12.23 -12.60
C LEU A 194 2.36 12.39 -11.09
N THR A 195 1.25 12.77 -10.50
CA THR A 195 1.07 12.74 -9.05
C THR A 195 1.08 11.29 -8.52
N GLY A 196 1.49 11.10 -7.25
CA GLY A 196 1.40 9.80 -6.58
C GLY A 196 2.67 9.36 -5.86
N GLY A 197 3.82 9.90 -6.27
CA GLY A 197 5.11 9.58 -5.66
C GLY A 197 5.37 8.06 -5.65
N ARG A 198 5.87 7.54 -4.55
CA ARG A 198 6.23 6.11 -4.39
C ARG A 198 5.06 5.13 -4.54
N ILE A 199 3.81 5.58 -4.33
CA ILE A 199 2.62 4.74 -4.54
C ILE A 199 2.51 4.30 -6.00
N ASN A 200 2.89 5.17 -6.96
CA ASN A 200 2.89 4.80 -8.38
C ASN A 200 3.80 3.60 -8.65
N LEU A 201 4.93 3.52 -7.96
CA LEU A 201 5.85 2.39 -8.09
C LEU A 201 5.32 1.15 -7.34
N ALA A 202 4.90 1.31 -6.09
CA ALA A 202 4.38 0.22 -5.27
C ALA A 202 3.14 -0.45 -5.89
N SER A 203 2.29 0.32 -6.58
CA SER A 203 1.10 -0.19 -7.27
C SER A 203 1.42 -1.06 -8.50
N ARG A 204 2.65 -1.01 -9.01
CA ARG A 204 3.09 -1.82 -10.17
C ARG A 204 3.46 -3.25 -9.80
N LEU A 205 3.62 -3.54 -8.52
CA LEU A 205 3.81 -4.92 -8.06
C LEU A 205 2.54 -5.75 -8.31
N PRO A 206 2.66 -7.04 -8.63
CA PRO A 206 1.53 -7.90 -8.97
C PRO A 206 0.42 -7.89 -7.91
N GLY A 207 -0.81 -7.63 -8.34
CA GLY A 207 -2.01 -7.57 -7.49
C GLY A 207 -2.14 -6.32 -6.63
N ARG A 208 -1.32 -5.26 -6.83
CA ARG A 208 -1.33 -4.05 -6.00
C ARG A 208 -1.90 -2.80 -6.69
N GLY A 209 -2.48 -2.94 -7.86
CA GLY A 209 -3.01 -1.80 -8.65
C GLY A 209 -3.97 -0.89 -7.89
N GLU A 210 -4.76 -1.44 -6.97
CA GLU A 210 -5.73 -0.68 -6.16
C GLU A 210 -5.09 0.35 -5.21
N LEU A 211 -3.79 0.24 -4.93
CA LEU A 211 -3.08 1.26 -4.13
C LEU A 211 -3.09 2.65 -4.79
N THR A 212 -3.31 2.73 -6.10
CA THR A 212 -3.53 4.00 -6.80
C THR A 212 -4.68 4.79 -6.19
N GLY A 213 -5.66 4.12 -5.55
CA GLY A 213 -6.74 4.76 -4.80
C GLY A 213 -6.29 5.70 -3.68
N PHE A 214 -5.07 5.49 -3.12
CA PHE A 214 -4.48 6.46 -2.19
C PHE A 214 -4.24 7.84 -2.82
N VAL A 215 -4.04 7.88 -4.11
CA VAL A 215 -3.66 9.08 -4.85
C VAL A 215 -4.81 9.64 -5.67
N THR A 216 -5.49 8.81 -6.46
CA THR A 216 -6.48 9.26 -7.45
C THR A 216 -7.60 10.08 -6.84
N TRP A 217 -8.14 9.64 -5.71
CA TRP A 217 -9.19 10.37 -5.01
C TRP A 217 -8.69 11.75 -4.51
N ARG A 218 -7.46 11.80 -3.96
CA ARG A 218 -6.87 13.03 -3.43
C ARG A 218 -6.54 14.03 -4.53
N ALA A 219 -6.00 13.55 -5.64
CA ALA A 219 -5.74 14.39 -6.81
C ALA A 219 -7.04 15.02 -7.34
N ALA A 220 -8.11 14.23 -7.44
CA ALA A 220 -9.43 14.74 -7.81
C ALA A 220 -10.00 15.72 -6.77
N GLU A 221 -9.76 15.56 -5.46
CA GLU A 221 -10.16 16.55 -4.45
C GLU A 221 -9.33 17.84 -4.58
N CYS A 222 -8.04 17.77 -4.88
CA CYS A 222 -7.22 18.94 -5.16
C CYS A 222 -7.78 19.73 -6.35
N GLU A 223 -8.08 19.06 -7.46
CA GLU A 223 -8.66 19.68 -8.65
C GLU A 223 -10.01 20.35 -8.35
N ARG A 224 -10.94 19.64 -7.71
CA ARG A 224 -12.27 20.18 -7.34
C ARG A 224 -12.20 21.41 -6.44
N ARG A 225 -11.11 21.60 -5.71
CA ARG A 225 -10.90 22.72 -4.78
C ARG A 225 -10.02 23.82 -5.36
N GLY A 226 -9.65 23.72 -6.64
CA GLY A 226 -8.85 24.73 -7.32
C GLY A 226 -7.39 24.80 -6.88
N VAL A 227 -6.81 23.67 -6.42
CA VAL A 227 -5.37 23.60 -6.19
C VAL A 227 -4.64 23.72 -7.52
N THR A 228 -3.69 24.65 -7.60
CA THR A 228 -2.86 24.82 -8.78
C THR A 228 -1.74 23.77 -8.78
N LEU A 229 -1.86 22.76 -9.63
CA LEU A 229 -0.83 21.73 -9.80
C LEU A 229 0.21 22.14 -10.86
N ARG A 230 1.50 22.02 -10.53
CA ARG A 230 2.63 22.17 -11.45
C ARG A 230 3.50 20.93 -11.40
N THR A 231 3.62 20.23 -12.51
CA THR A 231 4.41 18.99 -12.68
C THR A 231 5.70 19.24 -13.47
N ASP A 232 6.50 18.21 -13.64
CA ASP A 232 7.71 18.17 -14.49
C ASP A 232 8.81 19.18 -14.06
N GLY A 233 8.91 19.46 -12.76
CA GLY A 233 9.93 20.38 -12.27
C GLY A 233 10.36 20.12 -10.83
N THR A 234 11.66 19.92 -10.65
CA THR A 234 12.23 19.81 -9.29
C THR A 234 12.18 21.19 -8.60
N ALA A 235 11.45 21.27 -7.49
CA ALA A 235 11.38 22.47 -6.70
C ALA A 235 12.68 22.70 -5.92
N THR A 236 13.20 23.92 -5.99
CA THR A 236 14.31 24.45 -5.18
C THR A 236 13.78 25.52 -4.22
N ALA A 237 14.56 25.90 -3.20
CA ALA A 237 14.18 26.97 -2.30
C ALA A 237 13.84 28.27 -3.07
N ASP A 238 14.65 28.65 -4.06
CA ASP A 238 14.43 29.84 -4.88
C ASP A 238 13.11 29.74 -5.65
N SER A 239 12.86 28.61 -6.34
CA SER A 239 11.62 28.43 -7.11
C SER A 239 10.37 28.45 -6.22
N VAL A 240 10.45 27.94 -4.99
CA VAL A 240 9.38 28.02 -4.00
C VAL A 240 9.16 29.45 -3.53
N LEU A 241 10.23 30.19 -3.22
CA LEU A 241 10.17 31.56 -2.70
C LEU A 241 9.66 32.56 -3.74
N THR A 242 9.86 32.31 -5.06
CA THR A 242 9.29 33.15 -6.14
C THR A 242 7.76 33.12 -6.17
N LEU A 243 7.13 32.14 -5.51
CA LEU A 243 5.67 32.04 -5.36
C LEU A 243 5.13 32.86 -4.18
N GLU A 244 6.00 33.54 -3.44
CA GLU A 244 5.68 34.37 -2.28
C GLU A 244 4.76 33.64 -1.26
N PRO A 245 5.14 32.44 -0.77
CA PRO A 245 4.29 31.69 0.14
C PRO A 245 4.23 32.32 1.53
N ASP A 246 3.06 32.28 2.16
CA ASP A 246 2.88 32.52 3.60
C ASP A 246 3.27 31.29 4.42
N ALA A 247 3.10 30.09 3.86
CA ALA A 247 3.53 28.83 4.46
C ALA A 247 3.94 27.80 3.39
N VAL A 248 4.86 26.90 3.74
CA VAL A 248 5.30 25.82 2.87
C VAL A 248 5.13 24.47 3.56
N VAL A 249 4.61 23.49 2.82
CA VAL A 249 4.55 22.09 3.24
C VAL A 249 5.55 21.29 2.40
N VAL A 250 6.58 20.78 3.04
CA VAL A 250 7.59 19.90 2.41
C VAL A 250 7.14 18.45 2.54
N ALA A 251 6.72 17.88 1.43
CA ALA A 251 6.23 16.51 1.28
C ALA A 251 7.05 15.73 0.23
N THR A 252 8.34 16.02 0.16
CA THR A 252 9.30 15.52 -0.83
C THR A 252 9.56 14.02 -0.76
N GLY A 253 9.06 13.35 0.29
CA GLY A 253 9.06 11.91 0.42
C GLY A 253 10.42 11.33 0.79
N ALA A 254 10.67 10.11 0.33
CA ALA A 254 11.91 9.37 0.56
C ALA A 254 12.35 8.66 -0.73
N VAL A 255 13.57 8.16 -0.73
CA VAL A 255 14.16 7.34 -1.80
C VAL A 255 14.61 6.00 -1.25
N GLY A 256 14.60 4.96 -2.09
CA GLY A 256 15.23 3.69 -1.79
C GLY A 256 16.73 3.89 -1.54
N ASP A 257 17.26 3.16 -0.56
CA ASP A 257 18.69 3.23 -0.23
C ASP A 257 19.14 1.87 0.27
N ALA A 258 19.87 1.12 -0.56
CA ALA A 258 20.38 -0.20 -0.24
C ALA A 258 21.36 -0.19 0.95
N SER A 259 22.01 0.94 1.20
CA SER A 259 22.98 1.11 2.28
C SER A 259 22.36 1.54 3.62
N SER A 260 21.05 1.80 3.66
CA SER A 260 20.37 2.19 4.91
C SER A 260 20.49 1.11 5.97
N GLU A 261 20.94 1.51 7.14
CA GLU A 261 21.18 0.62 8.26
C GLU A 261 19.89 0.36 9.05
N VAL A 262 19.83 -0.80 9.66
CA VAL A 262 18.85 -1.18 10.66
C VAL A 262 19.57 -1.53 11.97
N ALA A 263 19.04 -1.07 13.09
CA ALA A 263 19.74 -1.19 14.39
C ALA A 263 20.03 -2.65 14.83
N TRP A 264 19.30 -3.61 14.30
CA TRP A 264 19.39 -5.04 14.65
C TRP A 264 20.17 -5.86 13.61
N HIS A 265 20.65 -5.27 12.52
CA HIS A 265 21.41 -5.95 11.47
C HIS A 265 22.73 -5.21 11.24
N PRO A 266 23.87 -5.92 11.24
CA PRO A 266 25.14 -5.28 10.91
C PRO A 266 25.12 -4.76 9.46
N PRO A 267 25.90 -3.71 9.14
CA PRO A 267 26.04 -3.21 7.79
C PRO A 267 26.48 -4.33 6.83
N ILE A 268 25.83 -4.39 5.65
CA ILE A 268 26.18 -5.37 4.63
C ILE A 268 27.46 -4.91 3.91
N ILE A 269 28.53 -5.67 4.03
CA ILE A 269 29.80 -5.36 3.36
C ILE A 269 29.59 -5.48 1.84
N GLY A 270 30.01 -4.47 1.09
CA GLY A 270 29.91 -4.47 -0.37
C GLY A 270 28.53 -4.14 -0.93
N VAL A 271 27.66 -3.51 -0.13
CA VAL A 271 26.34 -3.05 -0.57
C VAL A 271 26.40 -1.95 -1.64
N ASP A 272 27.53 -1.27 -1.78
CA ASP A 272 27.83 -0.22 -2.76
C ASP A 272 28.41 -0.75 -4.08
N ARG A 273 28.56 -2.07 -4.22
CA ARG A 273 29.13 -2.67 -5.42
C ARG A 273 28.24 -2.52 -6.66
N PRO A 274 28.84 -2.47 -7.87
CA PRO A 274 28.10 -2.63 -9.10
C PRO A 274 27.29 -3.94 -9.10
N GLY A 275 26.03 -3.88 -9.53
CA GLY A 275 25.10 -5.02 -9.48
C GLY A 275 24.32 -5.13 -8.17
N VAL A 276 24.54 -4.23 -7.20
CA VAL A 276 23.67 -4.09 -6.02
C VAL A 276 22.72 -2.91 -6.23
N LEU A 277 21.43 -3.13 -6.06
CA LEU A 277 20.38 -2.14 -6.25
C LEU A 277 19.49 -2.06 -5.01
N ASP A 278 18.94 -0.89 -4.74
CA ASP A 278 17.77 -0.80 -3.89
C ASP A 278 16.52 -1.33 -4.62
N HIS A 279 15.47 -1.65 -3.88
CA HIS A 279 14.25 -2.27 -4.44
C HIS A 279 13.48 -1.35 -5.41
N GLU A 280 13.56 -0.02 -5.28
CA GLU A 280 12.89 0.91 -6.20
C GLU A 280 13.64 1.01 -7.53
N ALA A 281 14.97 1.11 -7.48
CA ALA A 281 15.82 1.08 -8.69
C ALA A 281 15.64 -0.24 -9.44
N ALA A 282 15.62 -1.37 -8.73
CA ALA A 282 15.37 -2.68 -9.30
C ALA A 282 13.99 -2.77 -9.96
N LEU A 283 12.93 -2.34 -9.27
CA LEU A 283 11.58 -2.35 -9.84
C LEU A 283 11.45 -1.42 -11.06
N ARG A 284 12.08 -0.24 -11.05
CA ARG A 284 12.12 0.65 -12.22
C ARG A 284 12.81 -0.02 -13.41
N ALA A 285 13.94 -0.71 -13.22
CA ALA A 285 14.62 -1.45 -14.25
C ALA A 285 13.74 -2.58 -14.84
N VAL A 286 13.08 -3.35 -13.97
CA VAL A 286 12.14 -4.40 -14.39
C VAL A 286 10.96 -3.83 -15.20
N LEU A 287 10.39 -2.71 -14.77
CA LEU A 287 9.29 -2.07 -15.48
C LEU A 287 9.70 -1.48 -16.84
N ALA A 288 10.95 -1.05 -16.97
CA ALA A 288 11.47 -0.47 -18.21
C ALA A 288 11.87 -1.52 -19.25
N ALA A 289 12.49 -2.64 -18.82
CA ALA A 289 13.11 -3.60 -19.73
C ALA A 289 12.78 -5.07 -19.44
N GLY A 290 11.84 -5.32 -18.53
CA GLY A 290 11.40 -6.67 -18.14
C GLY A 290 12.26 -7.29 -17.02
N PRO A 291 11.80 -8.40 -16.43
CA PRO A 291 12.46 -9.05 -15.30
C PRO A 291 13.90 -9.46 -15.55
N ARG A 292 14.20 -9.94 -16.76
CA ARG A 292 15.56 -10.38 -17.16
C ARG A 292 16.57 -9.23 -17.32
N ALA A 293 16.14 -7.96 -17.24
CA ALA A 293 17.06 -6.81 -17.20
C ALA A 293 18.01 -6.84 -15.99
N LEU A 294 17.69 -7.63 -14.97
CA LEU A 294 18.52 -7.82 -13.78
C LEU A 294 19.38 -9.10 -13.84
N GLY A 295 19.39 -9.78 -15.00
CA GLY A 295 20.10 -11.03 -15.22
C GLY A 295 19.26 -12.28 -14.86
N ASP A 296 19.89 -13.45 -14.95
CA ASP A 296 19.19 -14.75 -14.85
C ASP A 296 19.08 -15.25 -13.41
N ARG A 297 19.93 -14.79 -12.51
CA ARG A 297 19.95 -15.17 -11.09
C ARG A 297 19.99 -13.95 -10.17
N VAL A 298 18.95 -13.74 -9.40
CA VAL A 298 18.79 -12.55 -8.55
C VAL A 298 18.57 -12.96 -7.09
N VAL A 299 19.26 -12.26 -6.20
CA VAL A 299 19.03 -12.38 -4.74
C VAL A 299 18.31 -11.12 -4.26
N VAL A 300 17.17 -11.29 -3.60
CA VAL A 300 16.44 -10.22 -2.90
C VAL A 300 16.72 -10.36 -1.40
N VAL A 301 17.28 -9.33 -0.81
CA VAL A 301 17.55 -9.25 0.64
C VAL A 301 16.50 -8.35 1.28
N ASP A 302 15.70 -8.91 2.19
CA ASP A 302 14.65 -8.17 2.87
C ASP A 302 15.05 -7.84 4.32
N LEU A 303 15.31 -6.57 4.60
CA LEU A 303 15.62 -6.06 5.93
C LEU A 303 14.43 -5.40 6.64
N VAL A 304 13.24 -5.41 6.03
CA VAL A 304 12.07 -4.67 6.52
C VAL A 304 10.89 -5.57 6.90
N GLY A 305 10.77 -6.72 6.25
CA GLY A 305 9.65 -7.65 6.48
C GLY A 305 8.32 -7.13 5.95
N PHE A 306 8.34 -6.38 4.84
CA PHE A 306 7.14 -5.82 4.23
C PHE A 306 6.90 -6.39 2.82
N VAL A 307 5.84 -5.93 2.16
CA VAL A 307 5.32 -6.53 0.91
C VAL A 307 6.24 -6.41 -0.29
N GLU A 308 7.10 -5.38 -0.35
CA GLU A 308 7.83 -5.05 -1.57
C GLU A 308 8.86 -6.12 -1.93
N ALA A 309 9.58 -6.68 -0.97
CA ALA A 309 10.56 -7.73 -1.22
C ALA A 309 9.89 -8.98 -1.81
N PHE A 310 8.81 -9.43 -1.19
CA PHE A 310 8.05 -10.60 -1.66
C PHE A 310 7.39 -10.34 -3.02
N GLY A 311 6.80 -9.15 -3.22
CA GLY A 311 6.16 -8.76 -4.47
C GLY A 311 7.16 -8.69 -5.63
N LEU A 312 8.34 -8.12 -5.40
CA LEU A 312 9.39 -8.03 -6.41
C LEU A 312 10.02 -9.40 -6.70
N ALA A 313 10.29 -10.21 -5.68
CA ALA A 313 10.79 -11.57 -5.86
C ALA A 313 9.81 -12.42 -6.68
N GLY A 314 8.51 -12.33 -6.40
CA GLY A 314 7.47 -13.00 -7.19
C GLY A 314 7.43 -12.52 -8.64
N LEU A 315 7.53 -11.20 -8.88
CA LEU A 315 7.55 -10.61 -10.21
C LEU A 315 8.74 -11.09 -11.05
N LEU A 316 9.91 -11.21 -10.43
CA LEU A 316 11.12 -11.72 -11.08
C LEU A 316 10.97 -13.21 -11.44
N ALA A 317 10.52 -14.01 -10.49
CA ALA A 317 10.35 -15.46 -10.68
C ALA A 317 9.25 -15.78 -11.73
N ASP A 318 8.13 -15.05 -11.74
CA ASP A 318 7.10 -15.13 -12.80
C ASP A 318 7.66 -14.78 -14.18
N GLY A 319 8.72 -13.97 -14.24
CA GLY A 319 9.48 -13.64 -15.45
C GLY A 319 10.64 -14.60 -15.74
N GLU A 320 10.62 -15.80 -15.16
CA GLU A 320 11.63 -16.86 -15.36
C GLU A 320 13.05 -16.47 -14.93
N VAL A 321 13.20 -15.61 -13.92
CA VAL A 321 14.47 -15.27 -13.26
C VAL A 321 14.63 -16.19 -12.04
N GLU A 322 15.74 -16.90 -11.92
CA GLU A 322 16.06 -17.67 -10.72
C GLU A 322 16.20 -16.72 -9.53
N THR A 323 15.20 -16.75 -8.64
CA THR A 323 15.08 -15.75 -7.57
C THR A 323 15.17 -16.37 -6.20
N THR A 324 16.12 -15.91 -5.41
CA THR A 324 16.25 -16.24 -3.99
C THR A 324 15.88 -15.02 -3.13
N LEU A 325 14.97 -15.20 -2.19
CA LEU A 325 14.60 -14.21 -1.18
C LEU A 325 15.24 -14.59 0.16
N VAL A 326 16.15 -13.77 0.65
CA VAL A 326 16.81 -13.92 1.96
C VAL A 326 16.22 -12.93 2.94
N SER A 327 15.74 -13.41 4.08
CA SER A 327 15.11 -12.56 5.10
C SER A 327 15.43 -13.07 6.50
N PRO A 328 15.70 -12.20 7.48
CA PRO A 328 15.80 -12.56 8.89
C PRO A 328 14.45 -12.97 9.49
N PHE A 329 13.36 -12.65 8.81
CA PHE A 329 11.99 -12.93 9.23
C PHE A 329 11.49 -14.24 8.63
N ALA A 330 10.66 -14.97 9.37
CA ALA A 330 10.00 -16.18 8.86
C ALA A 330 9.03 -15.87 7.71
N GLU A 331 8.47 -14.67 7.75
CA GLU A 331 7.40 -14.21 6.88
C GLU A 331 7.39 -12.67 6.84
N PRO A 332 6.66 -12.00 5.94
CA PRO A 332 6.58 -10.54 5.93
C PRO A 332 5.81 -10.01 7.15
N THR A 333 6.50 -9.90 8.28
CA THR A 333 5.96 -9.63 9.61
C THR A 333 5.31 -8.25 9.77
N ALA A 334 5.71 -7.29 8.94
CA ALA A 334 5.18 -5.93 8.96
C ALA A 334 3.84 -5.79 8.20
N THR A 335 3.18 -6.89 7.81
CA THR A 335 1.88 -6.90 7.14
C THR A 335 0.79 -7.55 7.99
N ASP A 336 -0.48 -7.33 7.62
CA ASP A 336 -1.59 -8.08 8.22
C ASP A 336 -1.55 -9.57 7.83
N PRO A 337 -2.16 -10.46 8.65
CA PRO A 337 -2.06 -11.91 8.44
C PRO A 337 -2.58 -12.40 7.09
N GLU A 338 -3.62 -11.77 6.54
CA GLU A 338 -4.21 -12.15 5.25
C GLU A 338 -3.28 -11.82 4.08
N THR A 339 -2.73 -10.61 4.09
CA THR A 339 -1.72 -10.17 3.12
C THR A 339 -0.48 -11.05 3.20
N ARG A 340 0.00 -11.36 4.40
CA ARG A 340 1.16 -12.20 4.68
C ARG A 340 1.02 -13.59 4.05
N LEU A 341 -0.10 -14.25 4.33
CA LEU A 341 -0.37 -15.60 3.82
C LEU A 341 -0.43 -15.62 2.28
N GLU A 342 -1.06 -14.61 1.68
CA GLU A 342 -1.17 -14.54 0.24
C GLU A 342 0.18 -14.25 -0.45
N LEU A 343 1.02 -13.42 0.15
CA LEU A 343 2.38 -13.17 -0.35
C LEU A 343 3.23 -14.45 -0.33
N LEU A 344 3.20 -15.20 0.76
CA LEU A 344 3.91 -16.48 0.86
C LEU A 344 3.41 -17.50 -0.18
N ARG A 345 2.09 -17.58 -0.39
CA ARG A 345 1.50 -18.44 -1.43
C ARG A 345 1.94 -18.04 -2.83
N ARG A 346 1.94 -16.75 -3.14
CA ARG A 346 2.36 -16.21 -4.44
C ARG A 346 3.84 -16.46 -4.70
N ALA A 347 4.71 -16.13 -3.76
CA ALA A 347 6.14 -16.39 -3.86
C ALA A 347 6.44 -17.87 -4.11
N ARG A 348 5.77 -18.76 -3.36
CA ARG A 348 5.92 -20.20 -3.53
C ARG A 348 5.43 -20.70 -4.90
N ARG A 349 4.29 -20.20 -5.40
CA ARG A 349 3.76 -20.57 -6.72
C ARG A 349 4.66 -20.09 -7.86
N ALA A 350 5.25 -18.92 -7.73
CA ALA A 350 6.21 -18.37 -8.68
C ALA A 350 7.57 -19.09 -8.66
N GLY A 351 7.83 -19.95 -7.68
CA GLY A 351 9.09 -20.69 -7.57
C GLY A 351 10.21 -19.93 -6.86
N VAL A 352 9.90 -18.89 -6.09
CA VAL A 352 10.88 -18.16 -5.28
C VAL A 352 11.49 -19.08 -4.23
N ALA A 353 12.83 -19.20 -4.21
CA ALA A 353 13.57 -19.86 -3.16
C ALA A 353 13.61 -18.94 -1.93
N HIS A 354 12.74 -19.15 -0.95
CA HIS A 354 12.69 -18.33 0.26
C HIS A 354 13.60 -18.93 1.35
N LEU A 355 14.57 -18.14 1.81
CA LEU A 355 15.50 -18.44 2.90
C LEU A 355 15.17 -17.56 4.11
N PRO A 356 14.20 -17.96 4.95
CA PRO A 356 13.87 -17.24 6.18
C PRO A 356 14.97 -17.45 7.24
N HIS A 357 14.99 -16.59 8.26
CA HIS A 357 15.92 -16.67 9.39
C HIS A 357 17.40 -16.56 8.98
N HIS A 358 17.71 -15.85 7.89
CA HIS A 358 19.08 -15.63 7.44
C HIS A 358 19.42 -14.15 7.37
N LEU A 359 20.64 -13.83 7.72
CA LEU A 359 21.26 -12.51 7.65
C LEU A 359 22.30 -12.51 6.52
N VAL A 360 22.27 -11.49 5.68
CA VAL A 360 23.32 -11.27 4.66
C VAL A 360 24.39 -10.38 5.28
N GLU A 361 25.61 -10.87 5.35
CA GLU A 361 26.75 -10.14 5.95
C GLU A 361 27.62 -9.45 4.91
N ALA A 362 27.79 -10.08 3.73
CA ALA A 362 28.65 -9.55 2.68
C ALA A 362 28.13 -9.90 1.28
N ILE A 363 28.39 -8.99 0.35
CA ILE A 363 28.25 -9.15 -1.09
C ILE A 363 29.64 -9.00 -1.67
N GLU A 364 30.17 -10.08 -2.23
CA GLU A 364 31.55 -10.18 -2.71
C GLU A 364 31.57 -10.39 -4.23
N PRO A 365 32.69 -10.09 -4.92
CA PRO A 365 32.88 -10.58 -6.29
C PRO A 365 32.81 -12.11 -6.30
N ALA A 366 32.23 -12.69 -7.33
CA ALA A 366 32.36 -14.14 -7.56
C ALA A 366 33.83 -14.46 -7.79
N ASP A 367 34.30 -15.64 -7.31
CA ASP A 367 35.68 -16.06 -7.54
C ASP A 367 35.96 -16.10 -9.04
N SER A 368 36.94 -15.33 -9.49
CA SER A 368 37.21 -14.99 -10.88
C SER A 368 37.80 -16.11 -11.73
N ALA A 369 37.47 -17.37 -11.45
CA ALA A 369 37.94 -18.51 -12.28
C ALA A 369 37.00 -18.83 -13.45
N ALA A 370 35.83 -18.22 -13.56
CA ALA A 370 34.98 -18.34 -14.72
C ALA A 370 34.97 -16.98 -15.46
N GLU A 371 35.63 -16.94 -16.66
CA GLU A 371 35.34 -15.88 -17.58
C GLU A 371 33.81 -15.80 -17.80
N PRO A 372 33.24 -14.59 -17.87
CA PRO A 372 31.81 -14.46 -18.13
C PRO A 372 31.48 -15.18 -19.44
N ASP A 373 30.68 -16.25 -19.34
CA ASP A 373 30.18 -16.89 -20.55
C ASP A 373 29.29 -15.89 -21.29
N PRO A 374 29.59 -15.52 -22.51
CA PRO A 374 28.82 -14.54 -23.27
C PRO A 374 27.36 -14.93 -23.50
N GLY A 375 26.99 -16.17 -23.18
CA GLY A 375 25.63 -16.72 -23.34
C GLY A 375 24.81 -16.88 -22.08
N THR A 376 25.39 -16.77 -20.87
CA THR A 376 24.70 -17.11 -19.60
C THR A 376 24.56 -15.97 -18.60
N GLY A 377 24.72 -14.71 -19.04
CA GLY A 377 24.56 -13.57 -18.13
C GLY A 377 25.69 -13.45 -17.08
N TRP A 378 25.87 -12.26 -16.54
CA TRP A 378 26.97 -11.91 -15.64
C TRP A 378 26.85 -12.63 -14.29
N CYS A 379 27.65 -13.64 -14.05
CA CYS A 379 27.86 -14.25 -12.75
C CYS A 379 28.93 -13.43 -11.98
N ALA A 380 28.54 -12.27 -11.45
CA ALA A 380 29.50 -11.29 -10.94
C ALA A 380 29.58 -11.27 -9.41
N LEU A 381 28.59 -11.76 -8.70
CA LEU A 381 28.47 -11.60 -7.26
C LEU A 381 28.29 -12.92 -6.52
N ARG A 382 28.75 -12.93 -5.28
CA ARG A 382 28.49 -13.94 -4.24
C ARG A 382 27.86 -13.26 -3.04
N VAL A 383 26.77 -13.83 -2.52
CA VAL A 383 26.14 -13.40 -1.29
C VAL A 383 26.55 -14.34 -0.16
N ARG A 384 27.14 -13.77 0.89
CA ARG A 384 27.50 -14.50 2.12
C ARG A 384 26.70 -14.03 3.32
N GLY A 385 26.41 -14.96 4.20
CA GLY A 385 25.67 -14.69 5.40
C GLY A 385 25.63 -15.88 6.34
N ARG A 386 24.69 -15.85 7.27
CA ARG A 386 24.47 -16.90 8.25
C ARG A 386 23.00 -16.99 8.66
N ASP A 387 22.60 -18.05 9.31
CA ASP A 387 21.32 -18.10 10.00
C ASP A 387 21.28 -17.14 11.22
N ASN A 388 20.09 -16.83 11.71
CA ASN A 388 19.91 -15.93 12.86
C ASN A 388 20.55 -16.44 14.17
N LEU A 389 20.85 -17.72 14.26
CA LEU A 389 21.49 -18.35 15.40
C LEU A 389 23.03 -18.42 15.26
N GLY A 390 23.54 -18.09 14.06
CA GLY A 390 24.97 -18.17 13.74
C GLY A 390 25.52 -19.60 13.65
N GLN A 391 24.65 -20.58 13.42
CA GLN A 391 25.01 -22.00 13.41
C GLN A 391 25.32 -22.53 12.00
N ALA A 392 24.66 -21.96 10.97
CA ALA A 392 24.84 -22.33 9.58
C ALA A 392 25.25 -21.16 8.72
N GLY A 393 26.33 -21.32 7.95
CA GLY A 393 26.75 -20.33 6.95
C GLY A 393 25.84 -20.34 5.72
N LEU A 394 25.69 -19.19 5.09
CA LEU A 394 25.01 -18.99 3.83
C LEU A 394 26.03 -18.60 2.75
N SER A 395 26.03 -19.27 1.60
CA SER A 395 26.73 -18.84 0.39
C SER A 395 25.81 -19.06 -0.82
N ILE A 396 25.59 -17.98 -1.59
CA ILE A 396 24.89 -18.04 -2.87
C ILE A 396 25.82 -17.49 -3.92
N ASP A 397 26.30 -18.37 -4.78
CA ASP A 397 27.26 -18.04 -5.82
C ASP A 397 26.57 -17.72 -7.14
N CYS A 398 27.30 -17.11 -8.06
CA CYS A 398 26.83 -16.81 -9.41
C CYS A 398 25.56 -15.92 -9.45
N VAL A 399 25.56 -14.85 -8.69
CA VAL A 399 24.46 -13.90 -8.65
C VAL A 399 24.68 -12.78 -9.65
N SER A 400 23.70 -12.50 -10.51
CA SER A 400 23.75 -11.40 -11.47
C SER A 400 23.49 -10.04 -10.80
N THR A 401 22.46 -9.99 -9.95
CA THR A 401 22.04 -8.77 -9.23
C THR A 401 21.61 -9.10 -7.82
N VAL A 402 22.01 -8.27 -6.87
CA VAL A 402 21.51 -8.30 -5.49
C VAL A 402 20.60 -7.09 -5.28
N ILE A 403 19.39 -7.31 -4.80
CA ILE A 403 18.42 -6.26 -4.48
C ILE A 403 18.29 -6.18 -2.98
N VAL A 404 18.56 -5.01 -2.39
CA VAL A 404 18.43 -4.82 -0.95
C VAL A 404 17.20 -3.98 -0.65
N ARG A 405 16.23 -4.56 0.04
CA ARG A 405 15.08 -3.84 0.61
C ARG A 405 15.42 -3.40 2.02
N ALA A 406 16.09 -2.28 2.13
CA ALA A 406 16.40 -1.60 3.39
C ALA A 406 15.39 -0.46 3.66
N PRO A 407 15.38 0.18 4.85
CA PRO A 407 14.61 1.38 5.10
C PRO A 407 14.91 2.47 4.07
N ALA A 408 13.89 3.19 3.66
CA ALA A 408 14.08 4.32 2.77
C ALA A 408 14.71 5.51 3.51
N ARG A 409 15.39 6.39 2.77
CA ARG A 409 16.02 7.60 3.29
C ARG A 409 15.18 8.83 2.94
N SER A 410 14.88 9.67 3.95
CA SER A 410 14.13 10.92 3.75
C SER A 410 14.83 11.87 2.78
N VAL A 411 14.03 12.60 2.01
CA VAL A 411 14.46 13.72 1.16
C VAL A 411 13.99 15.01 1.85
N ASP A 412 14.74 15.49 2.84
CA ASP A 412 14.36 16.55 3.78
C ASP A 412 15.12 17.86 3.58
N GLY A 413 16.17 17.88 2.76
CA GLY A 413 17.05 19.05 2.59
C GLY A 413 16.37 20.35 2.22
N LEU A 414 15.22 20.32 1.54
CA LEU A 414 14.50 21.54 1.12
C LEU A 414 14.00 22.35 2.32
N ALA A 415 13.59 21.72 3.41
CA ALA A 415 13.11 22.43 4.60
C ALA A 415 14.21 23.29 5.23
N ALA A 416 15.41 22.76 5.34
CA ALA A 416 16.58 23.49 5.84
C ALA A 416 16.97 24.64 4.91
N GLN A 417 16.99 24.41 3.61
CA GLN A 417 17.27 25.45 2.60
C GLN A 417 16.28 26.61 2.66
N LEU A 418 14.98 26.31 2.82
CA LEU A 418 13.95 27.35 2.97
C LEU A 418 14.10 28.15 4.26
N ALA A 419 14.42 27.48 5.37
CA ALA A 419 14.64 28.15 6.66
C ALA A 419 15.87 29.07 6.63
N GLU A 420 16.92 28.69 5.91
CA GLU A 420 18.11 29.50 5.70
C GLU A 420 17.82 30.71 4.76
N ALA A 421 17.16 30.47 3.63
CA ALA A 421 16.91 31.48 2.63
C ALA A 421 15.87 32.53 3.06
N ARG A 422 14.91 32.16 3.91
CA ARG A 422 13.88 33.06 4.45
C ARG A 422 13.60 32.75 5.91
N PRO A 423 14.39 33.29 6.84
CA PRO A 423 14.15 33.14 8.27
C PRO A 423 12.75 33.63 8.65
N GLY A 424 12.02 32.82 9.43
CA GLY A 424 10.65 33.13 9.85
C GLY A 424 9.54 32.68 8.91
N LEU A 425 9.85 32.09 7.75
CA LEU A 425 8.87 31.41 6.93
C LEU A 425 8.31 30.19 7.68
N GLU A 426 7.00 30.04 7.71
CA GLU A 426 6.34 28.86 8.27
C GLU A 426 6.55 27.66 7.34
N VAL A 427 7.34 26.67 7.80
CA VAL A 427 7.65 25.46 7.03
C VAL A 427 7.26 24.21 7.83
N HIS A 428 6.47 23.33 7.22
CA HIS A 428 6.06 22.05 7.79
C HIS A 428 6.61 20.90 6.94
N THR A 429 7.22 19.91 7.56
CA THR A 429 7.64 18.67 6.90
C THR A 429 6.65 17.56 7.23
N VAL A 430 6.20 16.80 6.22
CA VAL A 430 5.18 15.74 6.36
C VAL A 430 5.54 14.48 5.60
N GLY A 431 4.94 13.36 6.03
CA GLY A 431 5.11 12.06 5.40
C GLY A 431 6.55 11.56 5.46
N ASP A 432 7.00 10.88 4.41
CA ASP A 432 8.33 10.25 4.38
C ASP A 432 9.49 11.28 4.33
N ALA A 433 9.21 12.53 4.01
CA ALA A 433 10.20 13.60 4.16
C ALA A 433 10.52 13.87 5.64
N LEU A 434 9.54 13.69 6.53
CA LEU A 434 9.73 13.78 7.98
C LEU A 434 10.36 12.50 8.54
N ALA A 435 9.80 11.34 8.19
CA ALA A 435 10.33 10.04 8.53
C ALA A 435 9.64 8.98 7.64
N PRO A 436 10.41 8.11 6.96
CA PRO A 436 9.83 7.05 6.14
C PRO A 436 8.98 6.09 6.98
N ARG A 437 7.70 5.98 6.61
CA ARG A 437 6.71 5.17 7.34
C ARG A 437 5.68 4.62 6.35
N TRP A 438 4.53 4.18 6.85
CA TRP A 438 3.45 3.66 6.03
C TRP A 438 2.55 4.79 5.49
N ALA A 439 1.81 4.48 4.44
CA ALA A 439 0.98 5.46 3.74
C ALA A 439 -0.08 6.12 4.65
N ASP A 440 -0.63 5.39 5.63
CA ASP A 440 -1.61 5.91 6.60
C ASP A 440 -1.04 7.05 7.45
N GLN A 441 0.21 6.90 7.91
CA GLN A 441 0.89 7.91 8.72
C GLN A 441 1.26 9.13 7.87
N ALA A 442 1.73 8.91 6.65
CA ALA A 442 2.01 10.00 5.71
C ALA A 442 0.74 10.82 5.39
N ILE A 443 -0.38 10.15 5.16
CA ILE A 443 -1.68 10.78 4.92
C ILE A 443 -2.16 11.50 6.18
N ALA A 444 -2.01 10.91 7.35
CA ALA A 444 -2.40 11.54 8.62
C ALA A 444 -1.59 12.82 8.91
N ASP A 445 -0.29 12.83 8.60
CA ASP A 445 0.55 14.03 8.72
C ASP A 445 0.05 15.15 7.79
N GLY A 446 -0.20 14.81 6.52
CA GLY A 446 -0.75 15.76 5.54
C GLY A 446 -2.09 16.34 5.99
N HIS A 447 -2.98 15.48 6.48
CA HIS A 447 -4.29 15.90 7.01
C HIS A 447 -4.14 16.86 8.20
N ARG A 448 -3.29 16.50 9.15
CA ARG A 448 -3.03 17.31 10.35
C ARG A 448 -2.48 18.67 9.98
N VAL A 449 -1.46 18.74 9.12
CA VAL A 449 -0.85 20.01 8.71
C VAL A 449 -1.82 20.84 7.87
N GLY A 450 -2.53 20.24 6.90
CA GLY A 450 -3.54 20.96 6.13
C GLY A 450 -4.67 21.55 6.99
N ARG A 451 -4.97 20.96 8.15
CA ARG A 451 -5.94 21.51 9.12
C ARG A 451 -5.35 22.55 10.05
N LEU A 452 -4.04 22.54 10.27
CA LEU A 452 -3.35 23.52 11.13
C LEU A 452 -3.20 24.86 10.44
N LEU A 453 -2.87 24.85 9.15
CA LEU A 453 -2.76 26.04 8.31
C LEU A 453 -4.05 26.87 8.31
#